data_a2dbc6a57142892bd11760cce5ff5335
#
_entry.id   a2dbc6a57142892bd11760cce5ff5335
#
_cell.length_a   1.000
_cell.length_b   1.000
_cell.length_c   1.000
_cell.angle_alpha   90.00
_cell.angle_beta   90.00
_cell.angle_gamma   90.00
#
_symmetry.space_group_name_H-M   'P 1'
#
loop_
_entity.id
_entity.type
_entity.pdbx_description
1 polymer ?
#
loop_
_entity_poly.entity_id
_entity_poly.type
_entity_poly.pdbx_seq_one_letter_code
_entity_poly.pdbx_strand_id
1 'polypeptide(L)' 'MASIEELKDYIFKKVESYSGKKQVKVPQMVAEVIEHYPDASKKDVKDALKELIDDEKLVYGYFGGTTLELPHKEGSAN' A
#
# COMPACT_ATOMS: atom_id res chain seq x y z
N MET A 1 -6.20 -1.28 -19.07
CA MET A 1 -5.73 -2.15 -17.98
C MET A 1 -4.76 -1.40 -17.10
N ALA A 2 -4.88 -1.59 -15.82
CA ALA A 2 -3.98 -0.94 -14.88
C ALA A 2 -2.63 -1.65 -14.89
N SER A 3 -1.57 -0.87 -14.95
CA SER A 3 -0.23 -1.44 -14.88
C SER A 3 0.20 -1.50 -13.42
N ILE A 4 1.27 -2.25 -13.17
CA ILE A 4 1.82 -2.32 -11.82
C ILE A 4 2.20 -0.93 -11.34
N GLU A 5 2.73 -0.10 -12.23
CA GLU A 5 3.10 1.26 -11.88
C GLU A 5 1.88 2.07 -11.40
N GLU A 6 0.77 1.92 -12.11
CA GLU A 6 -0.44 2.63 -11.72
C GLU A 6 -0.96 2.14 -10.38
N LEU A 7 -0.93 0.83 -10.17
CA LEU A 7 -1.36 0.26 -8.91
C LEU A 7 -0.48 0.74 -7.76
N LYS A 8 0.82 0.78 -7.99
CA LYS A 8 1.76 1.25 -6.97
C LYS A 8 1.46 2.70 -6.59
N ASP A 9 1.25 3.53 -7.58
CA ASP A 9 0.98 4.94 -7.32
C ASP A 9 -0.32 5.11 -6.55
N TYR A 10 -1.36 4.39 -6.95
CA TYR A 10 -2.65 4.47 -6.28
C TYR A 10 -2.53 4.03 -4.82
N ILE A 11 -1.87 2.89 -4.60
CA ILE A 11 -1.72 2.36 -3.25
C ILE A 11 -0.93 3.31 -2.37
N PHE A 12 0.16 3.84 -2.92
CA PHE A 12 1.01 4.75 -2.15
C PHE A 12 0.24 5.99 -1.74
N LYS A 13 -0.51 6.56 -2.65
CA LYS A 13 -1.28 7.75 -2.35
C LYS A 13 -2.37 7.47 -1.33
N LYS A 14 -2.97 6.29 -1.41
CA LYS A 14 -3.99 5.93 -0.44
C LYS A 14 -3.41 5.77 0.95
N VAL A 15 -2.29 5.09 1.07
CA VAL A 15 -1.65 4.92 2.37
C VAL A 15 -1.24 6.28 2.92
N GLU A 16 -0.70 7.13 2.06
CA GLU A 16 -0.32 8.46 2.47
C GLU A 16 -1.53 9.25 2.99
N SER A 17 -2.65 9.09 2.30
CA SER A 17 -3.88 9.77 2.69
C SER A 17 -4.37 9.30 4.06
N TYR A 18 -4.17 8.04 4.38
CA TYR A 18 -4.62 7.50 5.65
C TYR A 18 -3.61 7.68 6.77
N SER A 19 -2.41 8.05 6.45
CA SER A 19 -1.34 8.17 7.43
C SER A 19 -1.74 9.18 8.52
N GLY A 20 -1.63 8.75 9.76
CA GLY A 20 -1.98 9.60 10.89
C GLY A 20 -3.48 9.69 11.15
N LYS A 21 -4.30 9.06 10.31
CA LYS A 21 -5.76 9.12 10.47
C LYS A 21 -6.34 7.76 10.80
N LYS A 22 -5.93 6.75 10.07
CA LYS A 22 -6.38 5.41 10.34
C LYS A 22 -5.38 4.43 9.74
N GLN A 23 -5.48 3.20 10.16
CA GLN A 23 -4.63 2.15 9.65
C GLN A 23 -5.34 1.42 8.54
N VAL A 24 -4.59 1.05 7.52
CA VAL A 24 -5.12 0.33 6.38
C VAL A 24 -4.55 -1.07 6.41
N LYS A 25 -5.42 -2.05 6.47
CA LYS A 25 -4.98 -3.45 6.45
C LYS A 25 -4.79 -3.89 5.01
N VAL A 26 -3.86 -4.83 4.82
CA VAL A 26 -3.55 -5.31 3.48
C VAL A 26 -4.78 -5.84 2.75
N PRO A 27 -5.62 -6.70 3.37
CA PRO A 27 -6.80 -7.18 2.65
C PRO A 27 -7.75 -6.05 2.28
N GLN A 28 -7.87 -5.05 3.13
CA GLN A 28 -8.72 -3.91 2.83
C GLN A 28 -8.18 -3.13 1.64
N MET A 29 -6.86 -2.91 1.62
CA MET A 29 -6.26 -2.19 0.50
C MET A 29 -6.42 -2.95 -0.79
N VAL A 30 -6.24 -4.27 -0.76
CA VAL A 30 -6.42 -5.08 -1.96
C VAL A 30 -7.85 -4.91 -2.50
N ALA A 31 -8.83 -4.96 -1.61
CA ALA A 31 -10.22 -4.80 -2.02
C ALA A 31 -10.47 -3.43 -2.62
N GLU A 32 -9.92 -2.39 -2.01
CA GLU A 32 -10.13 -1.03 -2.52
C GLU A 32 -9.50 -0.84 -3.88
N VAL A 33 -8.31 -1.40 -4.08
CA VAL A 33 -7.64 -1.27 -5.37
C VAL A 33 -8.43 -1.98 -6.46
N ILE A 34 -8.92 -3.17 -6.17
CA ILE A 34 -9.68 -3.93 -7.16
C ILE A 34 -10.99 -3.21 -7.47
N GLU A 35 -11.58 -2.57 -6.48
CA GLU A 35 -12.80 -1.82 -6.70
C GLU A 35 -12.55 -0.64 -7.63
N HIS A 36 -11.41 0.02 -7.48
CA HIS A 36 -11.06 1.15 -8.33
C HIS A 36 -10.56 0.69 -9.70
N TYR A 37 -9.85 -0.43 -9.73
CA TYR A 37 -9.31 -1.00 -10.97
C TYR A 37 -9.85 -2.42 -11.13
N PRO A 38 -11.07 -2.57 -11.64
CA PRO A 38 -11.65 -3.92 -11.75
C PRO A 38 -10.85 -4.87 -12.64
N ASP A 39 -10.02 -4.32 -13.52
CA ASP A 39 -9.18 -5.14 -14.39
C ASP A 39 -8.00 -5.76 -13.65
N ALA A 40 -7.66 -5.22 -12.49
CA ALA A 40 -6.53 -5.74 -11.74
C ALA A 40 -6.93 -6.99 -10.99
N SER A 41 -6.01 -7.94 -10.90
CA SER A 41 -6.24 -9.14 -10.11
C SER A 41 -5.62 -8.95 -8.73
N LYS A 42 -5.99 -9.84 -7.82
CA LYS A 42 -5.39 -9.80 -6.49
C LYS A 42 -3.88 -9.98 -6.58
N LYS A 43 -3.43 -10.81 -7.51
CA LYS A 43 -2.00 -11.03 -7.69
C LYS A 43 -1.31 -9.75 -8.11
N ASP A 44 -1.92 -9.01 -9.04
CA ASP A 44 -1.34 -7.75 -9.49
C ASP A 44 -1.21 -6.77 -8.34
N VAL A 45 -2.24 -6.69 -7.50
CA VAL A 45 -2.20 -5.79 -6.37
C VAL A 45 -1.12 -6.21 -5.38
N LYS A 46 -1.00 -7.50 -5.14
CA LYS A 46 0.03 -7.98 -4.22
C LYS A 46 1.42 -7.74 -4.76
N ASP A 47 1.59 -7.90 -6.08
CA ASP A 47 2.89 -7.60 -6.70
C ASP A 47 3.23 -6.12 -6.54
N ALA A 48 2.24 -5.25 -6.73
CA ALA A 48 2.48 -3.82 -6.55
C ALA A 48 2.85 -3.51 -5.11
N LEU A 49 2.16 -4.13 -4.16
CA LEU A 49 2.48 -3.95 -2.75
C LEU A 49 3.91 -4.39 -2.45
N LYS A 50 4.27 -5.56 -2.97
CA LYS A 50 5.61 -6.08 -2.75
C LYS A 50 6.67 -5.14 -3.28
N GLU A 51 6.43 -4.58 -4.47
CA GLU A 51 7.39 -3.65 -5.04
C GLU A 51 7.51 -2.38 -4.21
N LEU A 52 6.39 -1.89 -3.68
CA LEU A 52 6.44 -0.73 -2.81
C LEU A 52 7.24 -1.02 -1.54
N ILE A 53 7.09 -2.20 -0.99
CA ILE A 53 7.86 -2.60 0.18
C ILE A 53 9.34 -2.73 -0.17
N ASP A 54 9.64 -3.37 -1.31
CA ASP A 54 11.02 -3.54 -1.76
C ASP A 54 11.70 -2.20 -2.03
N ASP A 55 10.93 -1.24 -2.54
CA ASP A 55 11.45 0.09 -2.81
C ASP A 55 11.52 0.94 -1.56
N GLU A 56 11.11 0.39 -0.43
CA GLU A 56 11.12 1.09 0.85
C GLU A 56 10.21 2.30 0.87
N LYS A 57 9.18 2.27 0.04
CA LYS A 57 8.18 3.33 0.05
C LYS A 57 7.07 3.05 1.05
N LEU A 58 6.84 1.78 1.36
CA LEU A 58 5.88 1.36 2.37
C LEU A 58 6.51 0.29 3.24
N VAL A 59 5.98 0.12 4.43
CA VAL A 59 6.40 -0.95 5.32
C VAL A 59 5.16 -1.63 5.86
N TYR A 60 5.33 -2.86 6.29
CA TYR A 60 4.24 -3.60 6.94
C TYR A 60 4.23 -3.28 8.42
N GLY A 61 3.04 -3.12 8.96
CA GLY A 61 2.85 -3.01 10.40
C GLY A 61 1.98 -4.17 10.86
N TYR A 62 1.89 -4.34 12.15
CA TYR A 62 1.12 -5.43 12.74
C TYR A 62 0.26 -4.90 13.87
N PHE A 63 -0.98 -4.57 13.54
CA PHE A 63 -1.95 -4.09 14.51
C PHE A 63 -3.25 -4.83 14.29
N GLY A 64 -3.39 -5.97 14.95
CA GLY A 64 -4.56 -6.80 14.73
C GLY A 64 -4.63 -7.34 13.33
N GLY A 65 -3.47 -7.53 12.71
CA GLY A 65 -3.37 -7.98 11.34
C GLY A 65 -2.28 -7.20 10.65
N THR A 66 -1.99 -7.56 9.41
CA THR A 66 -0.95 -6.87 8.64
C THR A 66 -1.51 -5.57 8.09
N THR A 67 -0.86 -4.47 8.39
CA THR A 67 -1.25 -3.15 7.92
C THR A 67 -0.17 -2.58 7.01
N LEU A 68 -0.53 -1.51 6.31
CA LEU A 68 0.41 -0.79 5.46
C LEU A 68 0.66 0.57 6.08
N GLU A 69 1.92 0.96 6.14
CA GLU A 69 2.32 2.22 6.74
C GLU A 69 3.41 2.87 5.92
N LEU A 70 3.53 4.16 6.05
CA LEU A 70 4.66 4.85 5.47
C LEU A 70 5.90 4.56 6.33
N PRO A 71 7.06 4.41 5.69
CA PRO A 71 8.27 4.17 6.48
C PRO A 71 8.57 5.37 7.36
N HIS A 72 9.05 5.08 8.53
CA HIS A 72 9.43 6.13 9.46
C HIS A 72 10.81 6.62 9.11
N LYS A 73 10.90 7.88 8.75
CA LYS A 73 12.16 8.46 8.37
C LYS A 73 12.74 9.33 9.44
N GLU A 74 12.09 9.35 10.54
CA GLU A 74 12.52 10.26 11.57
C GLU A 74 13.87 9.89 12.08
N GLY A 75 14.20 8.63 11.99
CA GLY A 75 15.53 8.25 12.34
C GLY A 75 16.53 9.00 11.53
N SER A 76 16.22 9.18 10.29
CA SER A 76 17.13 9.91 9.44
C SER A 76 16.94 11.40 9.63
N ALA A 77 15.83 11.78 10.08
CA ALA A 77 15.58 13.20 10.26
C ALA A 77 16.24 13.70 11.51
N ASN A 78 16.61 12.84 12.25
CA ASN A 78 17.14 13.26 13.45
C ASN A 78 18.39 12.98 13.67
#